data_1a0d7a42df3a7e89992a3be6116ede9f
#
_entry.id   1a0d7a42df3a7e89992a3be6116ede9f
#
_cell.length_a   1.000
_cell.length_b   1.000
_cell.length_c   1.000
_cell.angle_alpha   90.00
_cell.angle_beta   90.00
_cell.angle_gamma   90.00
#
_symmetry.space_group_name_H-M   'P 1'
#
loop_
_entity.id
_entity.type
_entity.pdbx_description
1 polymer ?
#
loop_
_entity_poly.entity_id
_entity_poly.type
_entity_poly.pdbx_seq_one_letter_code
_entity_poly.pdbx_strand_id
1 'polypeptide(L)'
;MIEINKIYNEDCLDTLKRIPDNSIDLVITSPPYNMNLRIRNGKYCSRQIVKEFSTKYEGFNDNLPIEEYYEFHLKVLKELLRTSYIIFYNIQIVTGSKRAIFKIIGELSDYLKDIIIWDKGYAQPAMAQKVFNRRSELILIFDAKNAISRQFEKANFNRGTLDDIWQIKRGKKVTNSHSAVFPEELVKTIIENFSNEGDLIYDPFMGTGTTAVVAKKLNRNFLGSELTQQYFEVIKSRLEDETYKLFNKKNI
;
A
#
# COMPACT_ATOMS: atom_id res chain seq x y z
N MET A 1 4.22 -11.88 -21.52
CA MET A 1 4.17 -12.74 -20.31
C MET A 1 4.72 -11.92 -19.16
N ILE A 2 4.11 -11.99 -17.97
CA ILE A 2 4.62 -11.24 -16.80
C ILE A 2 5.69 -12.07 -16.11
N GLU A 3 6.76 -11.41 -15.64
CA GLU A 3 7.88 -12.06 -14.96
C GLU A 3 7.77 -11.83 -13.46
N ILE A 4 7.93 -12.87 -12.64
CA ILE A 4 8.00 -12.78 -11.18
C ILE A 4 9.35 -12.20 -10.74
N ASN A 5 9.41 -11.67 -9.53
CA ASN A 5 10.58 -10.99 -8.94
C ASN A 5 11.01 -9.76 -9.77
N LYS A 6 10.02 -9.07 -10.34
CA LYS A 6 10.20 -7.92 -11.20
C LYS A 6 9.29 -6.75 -10.79
N ILE A 7 9.83 -5.56 -10.92
CA ILE A 7 9.07 -4.31 -10.81
C ILE A 7 9.01 -3.70 -12.20
N TYR A 8 7.82 -3.26 -12.60
CA TYR A 8 7.58 -2.58 -13.87
C TYR A 8 7.47 -1.08 -13.64
N ASN A 9 8.23 -0.29 -14.42
CA ASN A 9 8.14 1.16 -14.37
C ASN A 9 7.05 1.63 -15.34
N GLU A 10 5.80 1.50 -14.92
CA GLU A 10 4.61 1.83 -15.72
C GLU A 10 3.38 2.01 -14.83
N ASP A 11 2.27 2.42 -15.42
CA ASP A 11 0.98 2.47 -14.73
C ASP A 11 0.56 1.07 -14.27
N CYS A 12 0.08 0.98 -13.02
CA CYS A 12 -0.34 -0.29 -12.42
C CYS A 12 -1.47 -0.99 -13.21
N LEU A 13 -2.34 -0.25 -13.88
CA LEU A 13 -3.40 -0.80 -14.72
C LEU A 13 -2.84 -1.48 -15.97
N ASP A 14 -1.70 -1.02 -16.50
CA ASP A 14 -1.06 -1.67 -17.65
C ASP A 14 -0.36 -2.97 -17.23
N THR A 15 0.24 -2.99 -16.04
CA THR A 15 0.73 -4.24 -15.44
C THR A 15 -0.41 -5.22 -15.18
N LEU A 16 -1.48 -4.78 -14.51
CA LEU A 16 -2.64 -5.61 -14.13
C LEU A 16 -3.32 -6.28 -15.32
N LYS A 17 -3.44 -5.62 -16.47
CA LYS A 17 -3.99 -6.21 -17.71
C LYS A 17 -3.24 -7.47 -18.18
N ARG A 18 -1.95 -7.59 -17.84
CA ARG A 18 -1.10 -8.73 -18.25
C ARG A 18 -1.05 -9.85 -17.22
N ILE A 19 -1.54 -9.58 -16.00
CA ILE A 19 -1.58 -10.56 -14.92
C ILE A 19 -2.78 -11.49 -15.14
N PRO A 20 -2.56 -12.82 -15.17
CA PRO A 20 -3.65 -13.78 -15.27
C PRO A 20 -4.58 -13.74 -14.05
N ASP A 21 -5.81 -14.20 -14.23
CA ASP A 21 -6.78 -14.34 -13.15
C ASP A 21 -6.25 -15.26 -12.06
N ASN A 22 -6.48 -14.90 -10.79
CA ASN A 22 -6.14 -15.70 -9.62
C ASN A 22 -4.68 -16.20 -9.58
N SER A 23 -3.73 -15.40 -10.05
CA SER A 23 -2.31 -15.76 -10.11
C SER A 23 -1.46 -15.11 -9.02
N ILE A 24 -2.02 -14.18 -8.24
CA ILE A 24 -1.37 -13.50 -7.11
C ILE A 24 -1.92 -14.06 -5.81
N ASP A 25 -1.05 -14.48 -4.90
CA ASP A 25 -1.45 -15.03 -3.61
C ASP A 25 -1.87 -13.93 -2.63
N LEU A 26 -1.15 -12.82 -2.59
CA LEU A 26 -1.39 -11.72 -1.65
C LEU A 26 -1.04 -10.37 -2.27
N VAL A 27 -1.95 -9.42 -2.15
CA VAL A 27 -1.69 -8.00 -2.45
C VAL A 27 -1.51 -7.22 -1.16
N ILE A 28 -0.45 -6.41 -1.10
CA ILE A 28 -0.21 -5.47 0.00
C ILE A 28 0.11 -4.12 -0.62
N THR A 29 -0.73 -3.12 -0.39
CA THR A 29 -0.55 -1.84 -1.06
C THR A 29 -1.04 -0.64 -0.26
N SER A 30 -0.43 0.50 -0.53
CA SER A 30 -0.81 1.81 -0.01
C SER A 30 -0.91 2.79 -1.18
N PRO A 31 -2.09 2.95 -1.78
CA PRO A 31 -2.30 3.82 -2.93
C PRO A 31 -2.18 5.29 -2.57
N PRO A 32 -2.10 6.20 -3.55
CA PRO A 32 -2.14 7.64 -3.29
C PRO A 32 -3.46 8.06 -2.63
N TYR A 33 -3.39 8.96 -1.62
CA TYR A 33 -4.52 9.27 -0.74
C TYR A 33 -5.35 10.47 -1.15
N ASN A 34 -4.99 11.19 -2.22
CA ASN A 34 -5.64 12.45 -2.63
C ASN A 34 -5.65 13.48 -1.50
N MET A 35 -4.51 13.67 -0.85
CA MET A 35 -4.38 14.50 0.35
C MET A 35 -4.53 15.99 0.06
N ASN A 36 -4.36 16.41 -1.18
CA ASN A 36 -4.45 17.80 -1.62
C ASN A 36 -3.50 18.70 -0.78
N LEU A 37 -2.26 18.24 -0.61
CA LEU A 37 -1.26 18.92 0.19
C LEU A 37 -0.77 20.20 -0.48
N ARG A 38 -0.55 21.24 0.33
CA ARG A 38 0.01 22.53 -0.11
C ARG A 38 1.42 22.67 0.44
N ILE A 39 2.34 23.15 -0.40
CA ILE A 39 3.75 23.36 -0.03
C ILE A 39 4.15 24.79 -0.30
N ARG A 40 4.84 25.40 0.68
CA ARG A 40 5.54 26.68 0.55
C ARG A 40 6.96 26.53 1.10
N ASN A 41 7.97 26.88 0.29
CA ASN A 41 9.38 26.75 0.68
C ASN A 41 9.74 25.35 1.23
N GLY A 42 9.28 24.29 0.58
CA GLY A 42 9.53 22.90 0.97
C GLY A 42 8.78 22.42 2.23
N LYS A 43 7.93 23.24 2.86
CA LYS A 43 7.16 22.89 4.05
C LYS A 43 5.66 22.84 3.76
N TYR A 44 4.97 21.92 4.38
CA TYR A 44 3.50 21.82 4.30
C TYR A 44 2.84 23.05 4.93
N CYS A 45 1.84 23.61 4.23
CA CYS A 45 1.13 24.81 4.64
C CYS A 45 -0.38 24.59 4.62
N SER A 46 -1.12 25.45 5.35
CA SER A 46 -2.57 25.51 5.30
C SER A 46 -3.06 25.91 3.92
N ARG A 47 -4.17 25.30 3.46
CA ARG A 47 -4.86 25.68 2.21
C ARG A 47 -5.28 27.15 2.15
N GLN A 48 -5.48 27.78 3.32
CA GLN A 48 -5.83 29.20 3.42
C GLN A 48 -4.67 30.14 3.04
N ILE A 49 -3.42 29.67 3.23
CA ILE A 49 -2.21 30.48 3.03
C ILE A 49 -1.61 30.29 1.63
N VAL A 50 -1.70 29.09 1.08
CA VAL A 50 -1.05 28.72 -0.19
C VAL A 50 -2.03 28.02 -1.12
N LYS A 51 -2.08 28.49 -2.37
CA LYS A 51 -2.92 27.88 -3.44
C LYS A 51 -2.16 26.81 -4.24
N GLU A 52 -0.83 26.80 -4.21
CA GLU A 52 0.00 25.85 -4.96
C GLU A 52 -0.06 24.45 -4.36
N PHE A 53 -0.21 23.46 -5.21
CA PHE A 53 -0.22 22.04 -4.83
C PHE A 53 1.18 21.49 -4.64
N SER A 54 1.28 20.45 -3.84
CA SER A 54 2.50 19.67 -3.74
C SER A 54 2.77 18.92 -5.04
N THR A 55 3.97 19.09 -5.58
CA THR A 55 4.51 18.30 -6.70
C THR A 55 5.27 17.06 -6.20
N LYS A 56 5.03 16.64 -4.97
CA LYS A 56 5.81 15.61 -4.28
C LYS A 56 5.62 14.20 -4.82
N TYR A 57 4.54 13.95 -5.52
CA TYR A 57 4.30 12.73 -6.27
C TYR A 57 4.47 13.04 -7.76
N GLU A 58 5.69 12.91 -8.27
CA GLU A 58 5.92 12.98 -9.71
C GLU A 58 5.07 11.91 -10.39
N GLY A 59 4.31 12.29 -11.41
CA GLY A 59 3.45 11.38 -12.17
C GLY A 59 2.04 11.14 -11.63
N PHE A 60 1.72 11.49 -10.37
CA PHE A 60 0.35 11.39 -9.85
C PHE A 60 -0.14 12.74 -9.31
N ASN A 61 -1.31 13.15 -9.78
CA ASN A 61 -1.95 14.37 -9.28
C ASN A 61 -2.67 14.10 -7.95
N ASP A 62 -2.03 14.47 -6.82
CA ASP A 62 -2.59 14.31 -5.45
C ASP A 62 -3.78 15.24 -5.15
N ASN A 63 -4.44 15.73 -6.20
CA ASN A 63 -5.61 16.62 -6.15
C ASN A 63 -6.62 16.26 -7.25
N LEU A 64 -6.90 15.00 -7.45
CA LEU A 64 -7.92 14.57 -8.38
C LEU A 64 -9.33 15.03 -7.93
N PRO A 65 -10.22 15.38 -8.85
CA PRO A 65 -11.65 15.43 -8.57
C PRO A 65 -12.12 14.14 -7.91
N ILE A 66 -13.08 14.25 -6.98
CA ILE A 66 -13.48 13.11 -6.14
C ILE A 66 -14.02 11.92 -6.95
N GLU A 67 -14.71 12.18 -8.06
CA GLU A 67 -15.25 11.13 -8.92
C GLU A 67 -14.14 10.44 -9.73
N GLU A 68 -13.16 11.19 -10.25
CA GLU A 68 -11.99 10.61 -10.94
C GLU A 68 -11.16 9.75 -9.98
N TYR A 69 -10.97 10.22 -8.74
CA TYR A 69 -10.29 9.46 -7.70
C TYR A 69 -11.05 8.17 -7.37
N TYR A 70 -12.36 8.24 -7.25
CA TYR A 70 -13.21 7.07 -7.04
C TYR A 70 -13.10 6.07 -8.19
N GLU A 71 -13.27 6.50 -9.44
CA GLU A 71 -13.21 5.64 -10.63
C GLU A 71 -11.87 4.95 -10.76
N PHE A 72 -10.78 5.69 -10.53
CA PHE A 72 -9.43 5.13 -10.57
C PHE A 72 -9.26 3.99 -9.55
N HIS A 73 -9.58 4.24 -8.28
CA HIS A 73 -9.43 3.23 -7.22
C HIS A 73 -10.37 2.04 -7.40
N LEU A 74 -11.60 2.28 -7.85
CA LEU A 74 -12.54 1.22 -8.14
C LEU A 74 -12.04 0.31 -9.25
N LYS A 75 -11.49 0.89 -10.32
CA LYS A 75 -10.91 0.14 -11.44
C LYS A 75 -9.71 -0.69 -10.99
N VAL A 76 -8.81 -0.12 -10.20
CA VAL A 76 -7.67 -0.85 -9.64
C VAL A 76 -8.15 -2.01 -8.77
N LEU A 77 -9.08 -1.78 -7.83
CA LEU A 77 -9.59 -2.82 -6.94
C LEU A 77 -10.31 -3.93 -7.70
N LYS A 78 -11.09 -3.63 -8.75
CA LYS A 78 -11.72 -4.65 -9.61
C LYS A 78 -10.69 -5.54 -10.30
N GLU A 79 -9.60 -4.97 -10.80
CA GLU A 79 -8.50 -5.74 -11.38
C GLU A 79 -7.72 -6.55 -10.33
N LEU A 80 -7.53 -6.02 -9.14
CA LEU A 80 -6.93 -6.76 -8.03
C LEU A 80 -7.81 -7.94 -7.58
N LEU A 81 -9.11 -7.75 -7.49
CA LEU A 81 -10.07 -8.83 -7.20
C LEU A 81 -10.09 -9.92 -8.26
N ARG A 82 -9.85 -9.57 -9.53
CA ARG A 82 -9.73 -10.55 -10.62
C ARG A 82 -8.44 -11.36 -10.52
N THR A 83 -7.33 -10.70 -10.18
CA THR A 83 -5.98 -11.29 -10.27
C THR A 83 -5.49 -11.97 -9.00
N SER A 84 -6.08 -11.67 -7.83
CA SER A 84 -5.53 -12.09 -6.53
C SER A 84 -6.55 -12.80 -5.64
N TYR A 85 -6.03 -13.50 -4.61
CA TYR A 85 -6.86 -14.18 -3.60
C TYR A 85 -7.26 -13.24 -2.47
N ILE A 86 -6.32 -12.46 -1.93
CA ILE A 86 -6.55 -11.58 -0.80
C ILE A 86 -5.78 -10.25 -0.98
N ILE A 87 -6.40 -9.15 -0.57
CA ILE A 87 -5.89 -7.79 -0.78
C ILE A 87 -5.89 -7.05 0.55
N PHE A 88 -4.73 -6.54 0.96
CA PHE A 88 -4.55 -5.59 2.06
C PHE A 88 -4.35 -4.20 1.46
N TYR A 89 -5.38 -3.39 1.53
CA TYR A 89 -5.45 -2.07 0.90
C TYR A 89 -5.43 -0.98 1.98
N ASN A 90 -4.24 -0.40 2.23
CA ASN A 90 -4.06 0.61 3.25
C ASN A 90 -4.51 1.98 2.77
N ILE A 91 -5.34 2.66 3.55
CA ILE A 91 -5.88 3.98 3.20
C ILE A 91 -6.05 4.89 4.41
N GLN A 92 -5.68 6.15 4.27
CA GLN A 92 -5.99 7.16 5.25
C GLN A 92 -7.28 7.92 4.85
N ILE A 93 -8.25 7.98 5.76
CA ILE A 93 -9.48 8.73 5.55
C ILE A 93 -9.19 10.22 5.71
N VAL A 94 -9.07 10.94 4.61
CA VAL A 94 -8.82 12.38 4.57
C VAL A 94 -9.96 13.12 3.85
N THR A 95 -10.00 14.44 3.96
CA THR A 95 -11.08 15.25 3.37
C THR A 95 -11.21 15.07 1.85
N GLY A 96 -10.08 14.90 1.15
CA GLY A 96 -10.05 14.74 -0.31
C GLY A 96 -10.47 13.34 -0.79
N SER A 97 -10.45 12.33 0.08
CA SER A 97 -10.70 10.93 -0.32
C SER A 97 -11.91 10.28 0.35
N LYS A 98 -12.35 10.75 1.53
CA LYS A 98 -13.31 10.00 2.38
C LYS A 98 -14.60 9.60 1.64
N ARG A 99 -15.17 10.48 0.81
CA ARG A 99 -16.44 10.19 0.09
C ARG A 99 -16.24 9.07 -0.94
N ALA A 100 -15.14 9.12 -1.67
CA ALA A 100 -14.77 8.08 -2.64
C ALA A 100 -14.55 6.74 -1.94
N ILE A 101 -13.77 6.72 -0.85
CA ILE A 101 -13.46 5.49 -0.11
C ILE A 101 -14.71 4.83 0.47
N PHE A 102 -15.62 5.60 1.10
CA PHE A 102 -16.87 5.03 1.60
C PHE A 102 -17.78 4.53 0.48
N LYS A 103 -17.79 5.19 -0.69
CA LYS A 103 -18.52 4.72 -1.87
C LYS A 103 -17.92 3.39 -2.39
N ILE A 104 -16.59 3.28 -2.45
CA ILE A 104 -15.89 2.04 -2.82
C ILE A 104 -16.22 0.91 -1.84
N ILE A 105 -16.15 1.17 -0.54
CA ILE A 105 -16.49 0.16 0.49
C ILE A 105 -17.93 -0.31 0.31
N GLY A 106 -18.86 0.59 0.04
CA GLY A 106 -20.27 0.23 -0.21
C GLY A 106 -20.45 -0.61 -1.48
N GLU A 107 -19.77 -0.23 -2.58
CA GLU A 107 -19.89 -0.95 -3.87
C GLU A 107 -19.20 -2.33 -3.83
N LEU A 108 -18.09 -2.44 -3.11
CA LEU A 108 -17.34 -3.69 -2.98
C LEU A 108 -17.61 -4.41 -1.65
N SER A 109 -18.73 -4.14 -0.99
CA SER A 109 -19.08 -4.72 0.32
C SER A 109 -19.12 -6.25 0.30
N ASP A 110 -19.54 -6.85 -0.82
CA ASP A 110 -19.59 -8.31 -1.00
C ASP A 110 -18.19 -8.97 -1.02
N TYR A 111 -17.13 -8.18 -1.23
CA TYR A 111 -15.74 -8.61 -1.23
C TYR A 111 -14.97 -8.14 0.01
N LEU A 112 -15.54 -7.23 0.81
CA LEU A 112 -14.89 -6.72 2.01
C LEU A 112 -14.96 -7.77 3.12
N LYS A 113 -13.82 -8.33 3.46
CA LYS A 113 -13.72 -9.41 4.47
C LYS A 113 -13.57 -8.87 5.89
N ASP A 114 -12.70 -7.87 6.06
CA ASP A 114 -12.43 -7.28 7.38
C ASP A 114 -11.76 -5.91 7.25
N ILE A 115 -11.57 -5.20 8.35
CA ILE A 115 -10.89 -3.91 8.42
C ILE A 115 -9.94 -3.93 9.62
N ILE A 116 -8.65 -3.68 9.38
CA ILE A 116 -7.66 -3.47 10.42
C ILE A 116 -7.48 -1.97 10.65
N ILE A 117 -7.41 -1.57 11.91
CA ILE A 117 -7.01 -0.22 12.31
C ILE A 117 -5.51 -0.22 12.57
N TRP A 118 -4.74 0.36 11.64
CA TRP A 118 -3.33 0.59 11.90
C TRP A 118 -3.15 1.84 12.76
N ASP A 119 -2.82 1.65 14.05
CA ASP A 119 -2.47 2.71 15.00
C ASP A 119 -0.97 3.01 14.93
N LYS A 120 -0.63 4.19 14.47
CA LYS A 120 0.77 4.67 14.33
C LYS A 120 1.43 5.05 15.68
N GLY A 121 0.70 4.91 16.80
CA GLY A 121 1.14 5.26 18.14
C GLY A 121 1.19 6.77 18.41
N TYR A 122 1.50 7.56 17.39
CA TYR A 122 1.63 9.03 17.48
C TYR A 122 1.01 9.72 16.27
N ALA A 123 0.38 10.85 16.49
CA ALA A 123 -0.13 11.71 15.44
C ALA A 123 0.54 13.09 15.51
N GLN A 124 0.96 13.61 14.36
CA GLN A 124 1.35 15.03 14.30
C GLN A 124 0.14 15.90 14.56
N PRO A 125 0.29 17.02 15.29
CA PRO A 125 -0.78 17.97 15.48
C PRO A 125 -1.38 18.44 14.15
N ALA A 126 -2.70 18.51 14.10
CA ALA A 126 -3.39 19.05 12.93
C ALA A 126 -3.00 20.54 12.74
N MET A 127 -2.87 20.96 11.47
CA MET A 127 -2.51 22.35 11.14
C MET A 127 -3.64 23.35 11.43
N ALA A 128 -4.88 22.88 11.58
CA ALA A 128 -6.05 23.71 11.86
C ALA A 128 -6.61 23.42 13.25
N GLN A 129 -7.20 24.45 13.88
CA GLN A 129 -7.90 24.29 15.15
C GLN A 129 -9.18 23.46 15.00
N LYS A 130 -9.60 22.77 16.07
CA LYS A 130 -10.84 21.97 16.13
C LYS A 130 -10.88 20.84 15.07
N VAL A 131 -9.72 20.25 14.77
CA VAL A 131 -9.57 19.11 13.86
C VAL A 131 -8.83 18.00 14.60
N PHE A 132 -9.31 16.77 14.46
CA PHE A 132 -8.64 15.61 15.05
C PHE A 132 -7.27 15.35 14.41
N ASN A 133 -6.30 15.00 15.24
CA ASN A 133 -5.02 14.47 14.79
C ASN A 133 -5.23 13.08 14.19
N ARG A 134 -4.61 12.82 13.04
CA ARG A 134 -4.73 11.53 12.33
C ARG A 134 -3.68 10.53 12.82
N ARG A 135 -4.03 9.76 13.85
CA ARG A 135 -3.18 8.71 14.42
C ARG A 135 -3.29 7.38 13.70
N SER A 136 -4.46 7.06 13.14
CA SER A 136 -4.74 5.78 12.51
C SER A 136 -4.89 5.88 11.00
N GLU A 137 -4.69 4.74 10.35
CA GLU A 137 -5.10 4.43 8.97
C GLU A 137 -5.95 3.17 8.98
N LEU A 138 -6.71 2.93 7.92
CA LEU A 138 -7.49 1.71 7.75
C LEU A 138 -6.78 0.81 6.74
N ILE A 139 -6.70 -0.48 7.05
CA ILE A 139 -6.32 -1.49 6.08
C ILE A 139 -7.59 -2.27 5.75
N LEU A 140 -8.13 -2.03 4.56
CA LEU A 140 -9.29 -2.75 4.06
C LEU A 140 -8.82 -4.10 3.54
N ILE A 141 -9.42 -5.18 4.02
CA ILE A 141 -9.10 -6.53 3.55
C ILE A 141 -10.21 -6.99 2.62
N PHE A 142 -9.87 -7.20 1.35
CA PHE A 142 -10.79 -7.78 0.38
C PHE A 142 -10.40 -9.22 0.07
N ASP A 143 -11.39 -10.09 -0.06
CA ASP A 143 -11.24 -11.49 -0.42
C ASP A 143 -12.21 -11.79 -1.58
N ALA A 144 -11.67 -12.07 -2.75
CA ALA A 144 -12.46 -12.30 -3.95
C ALA A 144 -13.31 -13.58 -3.91
N LYS A 145 -12.99 -14.52 -3.00
CA LYS A 145 -13.61 -15.86 -2.96
C LYS A 145 -14.44 -16.12 -1.72
N ASN A 146 -14.06 -15.57 -0.58
CA ASN A 146 -14.66 -15.94 0.71
C ASN A 146 -14.77 -14.76 1.69
N ALA A 147 -15.33 -13.64 1.24
CA ALA A 147 -15.49 -12.46 2.08
C ALA A 147 -16.49 -12.66 3.24
N ILE A 148 -17.53 -13.47 3.04
CA ILE A 148 -18.60 -13.71 4.03
C ILE A 148 -18.07 -14.45 5.29
N SER A 149 -17.13 -15.38 5.11
CA SER A 149 -16.53 -16.10 6.24
C SER A 149 -15.54 -15.21 6.99
N ARG A 150 -15.60 -15.21 8.30
CA ARG A 150 -14.57 -14.56 9.15
C ARG A 150 -13.24 -15.31 9.13
N GLN A 151 -13.20 -16.55 8.70
CA GLN A 151 -11.98 -17.36 8.63
C GLN A 151 -11.18 -17.01 7.37
N PHE A 152 -9.88 -16.80 7.54
CA PHE A 152 -8.93 -16.66 6.45
C PHE A 152 -8.36 -18.02 6.07
N GLU A 153 -8.61 -18.49 4.86
CA GLU A 153 -8.25 -19.86 4.43
C GLU A 153 -6.73 -20.10 4.39
N LYS A 154 -5.96 -19.07 3.99
CA LYS A 154 -4.49 -19.17 3.85
C LYS A 154 -3.73 -18.49 5.01
N ALA A 155 -4.39 -18.20 6.14
CA ALA A 155 -3.71 -17.55 7.25
C ALA A 155 -2.89 -18.53 8.11
N ASN A 156 -1.75 -18.02 8.59
CA ASN A 156 -0.79 -18.78 9.40
C ASN A 156 -0.85 -18.44 10.90
N PHE A 157 -1.69 -17.48 11.31
CA PHE A 157 -1.82 -17.08 12.71
C PHE A 157 -2.75 -18.00 13.51
N ASN A 158 -2.44 -18.18 14.79
CA ASN A 158 -3.25 -18.97 15.70
C ASN A 158 -4.36 -18.12 16.35
N ARG A 159 -5.39 -18.81 16.85
CA ARG A 159 -6.48 -18.16 17.59
C ARG A 159 -5.94 -17.31 18.75
N GLY A 160 -6.36 -16.05 18.82
CA GLY A 160 -6.00 -15.12 19.90
C GLY A 160 -4.60 -14.53 19.82
N THR A 161 -3.90 -14.66 18.70
CA THR A 161 -2.56 -14.09 18.51
C THR A 161 -2.52 -12.83 17.64
N LEU A 162 -3.61 -12.49 16.96
CA LEU A 162 -3.71 -11.34 16.09
C LEU A 162 -5.06 -10.64 16.31
N ASP A 163 -5.00 -9.32 16.56
CA ASP A 163 -6.17 -8.46 16.74
C ASP A 163 -6.45 -7.65 15.47
N ASP A 164 -7.53 -6.89 15.46
CA ASP A 164 -7.91 -5.95 14.39
C ASP A 164 -7.34 -4.52 14.60
N ILE A 165 -6.62 -4.29 15.71
CA ILE A 165 -5.92 -3.03 15.99
C ILE A 165 -4.41 -3.29 16.07
N TRP A 166 -3.67 -2.80 15.07
CA TRP A 166 -2.24 -3.00 14.99
C TRP A 166 -1.48 -1.75 15.38
N GLN A 167 -0.79 -1.77 16.51
CA GLN A 167 0.04 -0.67 16.96
C GLN A 167 1.46 -0.80 16.40
N ILE A 168 1.69 -0.24 15.22
CA ILE A 168 2.97 -0.29 14.51
C ILE A 168 3.42 1.14 14.20
N LYS A 169 4.63 1.51 14.61
CA LYS A 169 5.20 2.83 14.36
C LYS A 169 5.41 3.07 12.86
N ARG A 170 5.33 4.34 12.45
CA ARG A 170 5.65 4.73 11.06
C ARG A 170 7.07 4.30 10.68
N GLY A 171 7.25 3.91 9.43
CA GLY A 171 8.55 3.59 8.87
C GLY A 171 9.52 4.78 8.89
N LYS A 172 10.81 4.48 8.94
CA LYS A 172 11.85 5.51 8.76
C LYS A 172 11.84 5.97 7.30
N LYS A 173 12.15 7.25 7.07
CA LYS A 173 12.32 7.77 5.71
C LYS A 173 13.43 7.02 4.99
N VAL A 174 13.14 6.58 3.78
CA VAL A 174 14.14 5.92 2.91
C VAL A 174 14.86 6.97 2.06
N THR A 175 14.16 8.03 1.66
CA THR A 175 14.72 9.16 0.91
C THR A 175 14.27 10.48 1.50
N ASN A 176 14.99 11.57 1.23
CA ASN A 176 14.61 12.92 1.70
C ASN A 176 13.32 13.43 1.03
N SER A 177 12.98 12.92 -0.15
CA SER A 177 11.80 13.31 -0.93
C SER A 177 10.53 12.54 -0.55
N HIS A 178 10.63 11.34 0.06
CA HIS A 178 9.48 10.49 0.38
C HIS A 178 9.23 10.42 1.89
N SER A 179 8.10 10.99 2.34
CA SER A 179 7.73 11.03 3.76
C SER A 179 6.71 9.96 4.18
N ALA A 180 6.07 9.30 3.22
CA ALA A 180 5.02 8.29 3.46
C ALA A 180 5.55 6.89 3.11
N VAL A 181 6.52 6.39 3.90
CA VAL A 181 7.08 5.05 3.71
C VAL A 181 6.23 4.04 4.46
N PHE A 182 5.81 3.00 3.76
CA PHE A 182 5.15 1.84 4.36
C PHE A 182 6.10 1.16 5.35
N PRO A 183 5.73 0.94 6.61
CA PRO A 183 6.66 0.35 7.58
C PRO A 183 6.99 -1.10 7.21
N GLU A 184 8.28 -1.46 7.26
CA GLU A 184 8.70 -2.86 7.03
C GLU A 184 8.02 -3.83 8.01
N GLU A 185 7.83 -3.42 9.27
CA GLU A 185 7.16 -4.22 10.29
C GLU A 185 5.69 -4.51 9.92
N LEU A 186 4.97 -3.54 9.36
CA LEU A 186 3.58 -3.73 8.94
C LEU A 186 3.49 -4.72 7.77
N VAL A 187 4.33 -4.53 6.76
CA VAL A 187 4.40 -5.43 5.60
C VAL A 187 4.82 -6.83 6.04
N LYS A 188 5.82 -6.93 6.93
CA LYS A 188 6.26 -8.19 7.51
C LYS A 188 5.13 -8.92 8.23
N THR A 189 4.40 -8.23 9.10
CA THR A 189 3.26 -8.80 9.83
C THR A 189 2.21 -9.38 8.87
N ILE A 190 1.90 -8.67 7.77
CA ILE A 190 0.95 -9.16 6.77
C ILE A 190 1.52 -10.41 6.07
N ILE A 191 2.75 -10.35 5.56
CA ILE A 191 3.35 -11.45 4.79
C ILE A 191 3.46 -12.73 5.63
N GLU A 192 3.96 -12.64 6.86
CA GLU A 192 4.14 -13.80 7.75
C GLU A 192 2.81 -14.47 8.12
N ASN A 193 1.76 -13.69 8.29
CA ASN A 193 0.46 -14.21 8.74
C ASN A 193 -0.48 -14.60 7.60
N PHE A 194 -0.26 -14.13 6.36
CA PHE A 194 -1.21 -14.32 5.25
C PHE A 194 -0.57 -14.86 3.96
N SER A 195 0.65 -15.38 4.03
CA SER A 195 1.30 -16.05 2.91
C SER A 195 2.29 -17.12 3.36
N ASN A 196 2.65 -18.03 2.45
CA ASN A 196 3.68 -19.04 2.63
C ASN A 196 4.95 -18.68 1.83
N GLU A 197 6.07 -19.34 2.14
CA GLU A 197 7.28 -19.22 1.32
C GLU A 197 6.99 -19.64 -0.12
N GLY A 198 7.51 -18.88 -1.08
CA GLY A 198 7.28 -19.08 -2.50
C GLY A 198 6.03 -18.40 -3.06
N ASP A 199 5.08 -17.96 -2.22
CA ASP A 199 3.90 -17.22 -2.66
C ASP A 199 4.26 -15.92 -3.37
N LEU A 200 3.42 -15.47 -4.29
CA LEU A 200 3.59 -14.24 -5.06
C LEU A 200 2.88 -13.06 -4.39
N ILE A 201 3.67 -12.09 -3.95
CA ILE A 201 3.21 -10.84 -3.33
C ILE A 201 3.19 -9.73 -4.39
N TYR A 202 2.08 -9.01 -4.52
CA TYR A 202 1.96 -7.91 -5.48
C TYR A 202 1.68 -6.57 -4.79
N ASP A 203 2.36 -5.52 -5.28
CA ASP A 203 2.07 -4.14 -4.90
C ASP A 203 1.94 -3.27 -6.16
N PRO A 204 0.73 -2.80 -6.52
CA PRO A 204 0.50 -1.93 -7.66
C PRO A 204 1.04 -0.51 -7.49
N PHE A 205 1.37 -0.09 -6.27
CA PHE A 205 1.88 1.24 -5.93
C PHE A 205 3.17 1.11 -5.10
N MET A 206 4.20 0.51 -5.70
CA MET A 206 5.40 0.02 -5.01
C MET A 206 6.17 1.10 -4.22
N GLY A 207 6.08 2.37 -4.64
CA GLY A 207 6.75 3.49 -3.98
C GLY A 207 8.26 3.28 -3.87
N THR A 208 8.77 3.20 -2.66
CA THR A 208 10.21 2.94 -2.42
C THR A 208 10.54 1.44 -2.28
N GLY A 209 9.62 0.53 -2.60
CA GLY A 209 9.89 -0.90 -2.69
C GLY A 209 9.83 -1.68 -1.38
N THR A 210 9.18 -1.18 -0.35
CA THR A 210 9.15 -1.87 0.96
C THR A 210 8.53 -3.26 0.84
N THR A 211 7.43 -3.40 0.10
CA THR A 211 6.75 -4.69 -0.11
C THR A 211 7.66 -5.71 -0.78
N ALA A 212 8.37 -5.33 -1.85
CA ALA A 212 9.27 -6.23 -2.57
C ALA A 212 10.49 -6.64 -1.71
N VAL A 213 11.09 -5.68 -0.98
CA VAL A 213 12.23 -5.94 -0.09
C VAL A 213 11.84 -6.91 1.03
N VAL A 214 10.69 -6.72 1.66
CA VAL A 214 10.24 -7.60 2.75
C VAL A 214 9.83 -8.97 2.22
N ALA A 215 9.14 -9.06 1.08
CA ALA A 215 8.82 -10.32 0.42
C ALA A 215 10.10 -11.14 0.15
N LYS A 216 11.11 -10.51 -0.43
CA LYS A 216 12.42 -11.14 -0.69
C LYS A 216 13.11 -11.62 0.59
N LYS A 217 13.11 -10.81 1.66
CA LYS A 217 13.68 -11.19 2.98
C LYS A 217 13.03 -12.44 3.56
N LEU A 218 11.76 -12.63 3.28
CA LEU A 218 10.94 -13.71 3.81
C LEU A 218 10.76 -14.89 2.83
N ASN A 219 11.57 -14.99 1.79
CA ASN A 219 11.52 -16.05 0.76
C ASN A 219 10.18 -16.09 -0.01
N ARG A 220 9.51 -14.96 -0.19
CA ARG A 220 8.36 -14.82 -1.08
C ARG A 220 8.80 -14.22 -2.41
N ASN A 221 8.09 -14.59 -3.47
CA ASN A 221 8.22 -13.91 -4.74
C ASN A 221 7.51 -12.56 -4.68
N PHE A 222 7.95 -11.62 -5.51
CA PHE A 222 7.31 -10.31 -5.58
C PHE A 222 7.03 -9.90 -7.03
N LEU A 223 6.07 -9.01 -7.17
CA LEU A 223 5.73 -8.34 -8.40
C LEU A 223 5.25 -6.93 -8.03
N GLY A 224 5.49 -5.94 -8.88
CA GLY A 224 5.00 -4.60 -8.59
C GLY A 224 5.05 -3.65 -9.75
N SER A 225 4.38 -2.51 -9.57
CA SER A 225 4.38 -1.39 -10.49
C SER A 225 4.80 -0.13 -9.75
N GLU A 226 5.59 0.70 -10.40
CA GLU A 226 5.94 2.04 -9.92
C GLU A 226 5.98 3.00 -11.10
N LEU A 227 5.16 4.04 -11.05
CA LEU A 227 5.05 5.00 -12.14
C LEU A 227 6.26 5.92 -12.22
N THR A 228 6.82 6.30 -11.06
CA THR A 228 7.87 7.30 -10.93
C THR A 228 9.25 6.68 -11.15
N GLN A 229 9.97 7.13 -12.18
CA GLN A 229 11.32 6.64 -12.50
C GLN A 229 12.28 6.77 -11.30
N GLN A 230 12.21 7.87 -10.56
CA GLN A 230 13.05 8.09 -9.39
C GLN A 230 12.85 7.01 -8.32
N TYR A 231 11.61 6.63 -8.02
CA TYR A 231 11.34 5.57 -7.04
C TYR A 231 11.70 4.19 -7.59
N PHE A 232 11.50 3.97 -8.88
CA PHE A 232 11.93 2.74 -9.53
C PHE A 232 13.44 2.48 -9.38
N GLU A 233 14.29 3.51 -9.54
CA GLU A 233 15.73 3.37 -9.29
C GLU A 233 16.05 3.11 -7.80
N VAL A 234 15.30 3.72 -6.87
CA VAL A 234 15.43 3.43 -5.44
C VAL A 234 15.09 1.98 -5.14
N ILE A 235 14.03 1.43 -5.76
CA ILE A 235 13.65 0.02 -5.59
C ILE A 235 14.78 -0.90 -6.03
N LYS A 236 15.36 -0.67 -7.22
CA LYS A 236 16.46 -1.48 -7.75
C LYS A 236 17.62 -1.53 -6.78
N SER A 237 18.11 -0.36 -6.34
CA SER A 237 19.21 -0.26 -5.38
C SER A 237 18.93 -1.03 -4.09
N ARG A 238 17.72 -0.91 -3.52
CA ARG A 238 17.32 -1.62 -2.31
C ARG A 238 17.27 -3.14 -2.49
N LEU A 239 16.80 -3.61 -3.65
CA LEU A 239 16.73 -5.03 -3.97
C LEU A 239 18.13 -5.65 -4.21
N GLU A 240 19.05 -4.88 -4.79
CA GLU A 240 20.47 -5.28 -4.96
C GLU A 240 21.17 -5.39 -3.62
N ASP A 241 21.05 -4.37 -2.76
CA ASP A 241 21.59 -4.38 -1.40
C ASP A 241 21.11 -5.59 -0.58
N GLU A 242 19.82 -5.90 -0.68
CA GLU A 242 19.24 -7.03 0.04
C GLU A 242 19.72 -8.37 -0.53
N THR A 243 19.92 -8.47 -1.84
CA THR A 243 20.52 -9.66 -2.47
C THR A 243 21.93 -9.93 -1.91
N TYR A 244 22.74 -8.88 -1.82
CA TYR A 244 24.09 -8.96 -1.29
C TYR A 244 24.10 -9.43 0.18
N LYS A 245 23.21 -8.87 1.02
CA LYS A 245 23.09 -9.25 2.43
C LYS A 245 22.66 -10.71 2.61
N LEU A 246 21.69 -11.17 1.82
CA LEU A 246 21.20 -12.55 1.87
C LEU A 246 22.25 -13.55 1.41
N PHE A 247 23.04 -13.21 0.38
CA PHE A 247 24.14 -14.02 -0.09
C PHE A 247 25.21 -14.20 0.98
N ASN A 248 25.62 -13.13 1.66
CA ASN A 248 26.63 -13.19 2.70
C ASN A 248 26.17 -13.94 3.96
N LYS A 249 24.87 -13.88 4.32
CA LYS A 249 24.32 -14.66 5.44
C LYS A 249 24.31 -16.17 5.20
N LYS A 250 24.19 -16.63 3.95
CA LYS A 250 24.21 -18.06 3.61
C LYS A 250 25.61 -18.67 3.57
N ASN A 251 26.64 -17.82 3.56
CA ASN A 251 28.05 -18.24 3.49
C ASN A 251 28.80 -18.13 4.85
N ILE A 252 28.07 -17.87 5.95
CA ILE A 252 28.54 -17.92 7.34
C ILE A 252 27.81 -19.06 8.05
#